data_53fc729b6183ed00b993868d9f2a3503
#
_entry.id   53fc729b6183ed00b993868d9f2a3503
#
_cell.length_a   1.000
_cell.length_b   1.000
_cell.length_c   1.000
_cell.angle_alpha   90.00
_cell.angle_beta   90.00
_cell.angle_gamma   90.00
#
_symmetry.space_group_name_H-M   'P 1'
#
loop_
_entity.id
_entity.type
_entity.pdbx_description
1 polymer ?
#
loop_
_entity_poly.entity_id
_entity_poly.type
_entity_poly.pdbx_seq_one_letter_code
_entity_poly.pdbx_strand_id
1 'polypeptide(L)'
;CRDTHRLKIKGWRKIYQANGKQKKAGVAILVSDKTDFKPTKIKRDKEGHYIMVKGSIQQEELTILNIYAPNTGTPRFIKQVLRDLQRELDSHTIIMGDFNTPLSTLDKSTRQKVNKDIQELNSALHQADLIDIYRTLHPKSTEYTFFSAPHHTYSKIDHIVGSKALLSKCKRTEIITNCLSDHSAIKLELRIKKLTQNRSTTWKLNNLLLNDYWVHNEMKAEIKMFFETNENKDTTYQNLWDTFKAVC
;
A
#
# COMPACT_ATOMS: atom_id res chain seq x y z
N CYS A 1 -14.61 22.81 8.62
CA CYS A 1 -14.10 23.46 9.82
C CYS A 1 -12.88 24.33 9.48
N ARG A 2 -12.92 25.63 9.80
CA ARG A 2 -11.75 26.51 9.62
C ARG A 2 -10.66 26.28 10.72
N ASP A 3 -10.86 25.30 11.59
CA ASP A 3 -10.12 25.11 12.85
C ASP A 3 -9.03 24.03 12.79
N THR A 4 -8.28 23.96 11.68
CA THR A 4 -7.10 23.06 11.60
C THR A 4 -5.98 23.41 12.59
N HIS A 5 -5.95 24.66 13.06
CA HIS A 5 -5.00 25.04 14.10
C HIS A 5 -5.27 24.34 15.45
N ARG A 6 -6.44 23.67 15.62
CA ARG A 6 -6.71 22.81 16.78
C ARG A 6 -6.09 21.42 16.68
N LEU A 7 -5.77 20.95 15.47
CA LEU A 7 -5.06 19.69 15.24
C LEU A 7 -3.54 19.87 15.37
N LYS A 8 -3.07 20.54 16.39
CA LYS A 8 -1.64 20.71 16.65
C LYS A 8 -1.12 19.50 17.43
N ILE A 9 -0.56 18.54 16.70
CA ILE A 9 0.13 17.38 17.28
C ILE A 9 1.64 17.62 17.15
N LYS A 10 2.37 17.55 18.27
CA LYS A 10 3.84 17.70 18.26
C LYS A 10 4.47 16.64 17.34
N GLY A 11 5.29 17.07 16.38
CA GLY A 11 5.94 16.19 15.42
C GLY A 11 5.11 15.84 14.17
N TRP A 12 3.93 16.47 13.97
CA TRP A 12 3.00 16.23 12.86
C TRP A 12 2.49 17.53 12.26
N ARG A 13 3.38 18.35 11.70
CA ARG A 13 3.04 19.68 11.19
C ARG A 13 2.44 19.67 9.79
N LYS A 14 2.72 18.63 8.99
CA LYS A 14 2.17 18.49 7.63
C LYS A 14 0.78 17.85 7.73
N ILE A 15 -0.28 18.68 7.63
CA ILE A 15 -1.68 18.26 7.73
C ILE A 15 -2.40 18.57 6.42
N TYR A 16 -2.97 17.55 5.81
CA TYR A 16 -3.85 17.66 4.64
C TYR A 16 -5.26 17.30 5.06
N GLN A 17 -6.25 18.14 4.74
CA GLN A 17 -7.62 17.94 5.20
C GLN A 17 -8.65 18.32 4.15
N ALA A 18 -9.82 17.68 4.21
CA ALA A 18 -11.04 18.11 3.57
C ALA A 18 -12.15 18.18 4.63
N ASN A 19 -12.90 19.30 4.66
CA ASN A 19 -13.92 19.55 5.64
C ASN A 19 -15.25 19.86 4.96
N GLY A 20 -16.32 19.23 5.41
CA GLY A 20 -17.68 19.52 4.99
C GLY A 20 -18.19 20.85 5.56
N LYS A 21 -19.13 21.47 4.86
CA LYS A 21 -19.68 22.79 5.22
C LYS A 21 -20.42 22.81 6.56
N GLN A 22 -21.04 21.70 6.97
CA GLN A 22 -21.95 21.61 8.12
C GLN A 22 -21.39 20.81 9.31
N LYS A 23 -20.08 20.63 9.42
CA LYS A 23 -19.44 19.79 10.45
C LYS A 23 -19.90 18.31 10.44
N LYS A 24 -20.58 17.86 9.38
CA LYS A 24 -21.10 16.49 9.25
C LYS A 24 -20.05 15.49 8.79
N ALA A 25 -19.01 15.95 8.11
CA ALA A 25 -17.91 15.13 7.62
C ALA A 25 -16.60 15.91 7.68
N GLY A 26 -15.50 15.18 7.78
CA GLY A 26 -14.16 15.73 7.73
C GLY A 26 -13.14 14.62 7.76
N VAL A 27 -12.14 14.71 6.90
CA VAL A 27 -11.04 13.75 6.84
C VAL A 27 -9.72 14.49 6.84
N ALA A 28 -8.71 13.88 7.42
CA ALA A 28 -7.36 14.44 7.45
C ALA A 28 -6.29 13.35 7.24
N ILE A 29 -5.19 13.74 6.60
CA ILE A 29 -3.97 12.97 6.52
C ILE A 29 -2.88 13.78 7.22
N LEU A 30 -2.31 13.22 8.27
CA LEU A 30 -1.20 13.80 9.00
C LEU A 30 0.08 13.08 8.63
N VAL A 31 1.13 13.84 8.33
CA VAL A 31 2.44 13.29 8.00
C VAL A 31 3.44 13.72 9.05
N SER A 32 4.16 12.75 9.61
CA SER A 32 5.20 13.00 10.61
C SER A 32 6.30 13.91 10.05
N ASP A 33 6.80 14.82 10.87
CA ASP A 33 7.94 15.70 10.53
C ASP A 33 9.21 14.89 10.22
N LYS A 34 9.31 13.65 10.72
CA LYS A 34 10.43 12.73 10.45
C LYS A 34 10.34 12.08 9.06
N THR A 35 9.21 12.22 8.37
CA THR A 35 8.99 11.60 7.05
C THR A 35 9.28 12.63 5.96
N ASP A 36 10.23 12.33 5.07
CA ASP A 36 10.50 13.14 3.87
C ASP A 36 9.43 12.86 2.80
N PHE A 37 8.20 13.25 3.11
CA PHE A 37 7.09 13.18 2.16
C PHE A 37 7.01 14.46 1.36
N LYS A 38 7.07 14.34 0.03
CA LYS A 38 6.98 15.44 -0.95
C LYS A 38 5.67 15.33 -1.70
N PRO A 39 4.65 16.15 -1.35
CA PRO A 39 3.37 16.11 -2.05
C PRO A 39 3.51 16.73 -3.46
N THR A 40 2.88 16.07 -4.44
CA THR A 40 2.82 16.55 -5.83
C THR A 40 1.43 17.00 -6.22
N LYS A 41 0.38 16.35 -5.69
CA LYS A 41 -1.01 16.67 -5.99
C LYS A 41 -1.90 16.43 -4.77
N ILE A 42 -2.85 17.34 -4.56
CA ILE A 42 -3.84 17.21 -3.49
C ILE A 42 -5.23 17.45 -4.09
N LYS A 43 -6.14 16.50 -3.90
CA LYS A 43 -7.54 16.60 -4.30
C LYS A 43 -8.43 16.48 -3.08
N ARG A 44 -9.32 17.46 -2.87
CA ARG A 44 -10.20 17.55 -1.71
C ARG A 44 -11.64 17.46 -2.14
N ASP A 45 -12.41 16.66 -1.42
CA ASP A 45 -13.85 16.68 -1.55
C ASP A 45 -14.47 17.95 -0.92
N LYS A 46 -15.44 18.54 -1.58
CA LYS A 46 -16.13 19.75 -1.10
C LYS A 46 -17.05 19.46 0.09
N GLU A 47 -17.57 18.25 0.18
CA GLU A 47 -18.45 17.81 1.27
C GLU A 47 -17.66 17.19 2.45
N GLY A 48 -16.32 17.04 2.30
CA GLY A 48 -15.44 16.57 3.35
C GLY A 48 -15.39 15.05 3.54
N HIS A 49 -15.88 14.28 2.58
CA HIS A 49 -15.93 12.82 2.65
C HIS A 49 -14.64 12.14 2.22
N TYR A 50 -13.79 12.81 1.44
CA TYR A 50 -12.49 12.24 1.10
C TYR A 50 -11.42 13.31 0.86
N ILE A 51 -10.18 12.88 1.00
CA ILE A 51 -8.99 13.61 0.57
C ILE A 51 -8.02 12.64 -0.09
N MET A 52 -7.49 13.03 -1.24
CA MET A 52 -6.41 12.32 -1.91
C MET A 52 -5.14 13.17 -1.89
N VAL A 53 -4.03 12.55 -1.55
CA VAL A 53 -2.70 13.16 -1.59
C VAL A 53 -1.77 12.24 -2.37
N LYS A 54 -1.23 12.74 -3.48
CA LYS A 54 -0.13 12.10 -4.21
C LYS A 54 1.18 12.73 -3.80
N GLY A 55 2.23 11.94 -3.74
CA GLY A 55 3.56 12.40 -3.41
C GLY A 55 4.58 11.29 -3.47
N SER A 56 5.76 11.55 -2.94
CA SER A 56 6.82 10.57 -2.87
C SER A 56 7.51 10.56 -1.51
N ILE A 57 7.99 9.38 -1.12
CA ILE A 57 8.86 9.16 0.02
C ILE A 57 10.13 8.49 -0.52
N GLN A 58 11.30 9.12 -0.36
CA GLN A 58 12.57 8.56 -0.85
C GLN A 58 12.52 8.17 -2.34
N GLN A 59 11.89 9.00 -3.18
CA GLN A 59 11.66 8.80 -4.62
C GLN A 59 10.69 7.67 -4.97
N GLU A 60 10.09 6.97 -4.00
CA GLU A 60 8.98 6.06 -4.27
C GLU A 60 7.66 6.83 -4.27
N GLU A 61 6.91 6.70 -5.35
CA GLU A 61 5.60 7.31 -5.47
C GLU A 61 4.59 6.63 -4.55
N LEU A 62 3.68 7.44 -3.99
CA LEU A 62 2.61 6.99 -3.12
C LEU A 62 1.38 7.85 -3.32
N THR A 63 0.24 7.23 -3.55
CA THR A 63 -1.07 7.86 -3.59
C THR A 63 -1.88 7.40 -2.39
N ILE A 64 -2.26 8.33 -1.53
CA ILE A 64 -3.09 8.05 -0.36
C ILE A 64 -4.45 8.70 -0.56
N LEU A 65 -5.51 7.90 -0.47
CA LEU A 65 -6.90 8.36 -0.46
C LEU A 65 -7.53 8.00 0.88
N ASN A 66 -7.85 9.00 1.71
CA ASN A 66 -8.57 8.80 2.96
C ASN A 66 -10.05 9.09 2.73
N ILE A 67 -10.92 8.14 3.11
CA ILE A 67 -12.37 8.20 2.91
C ILE A 67 -13.08 8.12 4.26
N TYR A 68 -14.10 8.97 4.44
CA TYR A 68 -15.15 8.83 5.44
C TYR A 68 -16.49 8.73 4.70
N ALA A 69 -16.96 7.53 4.53
CA ALA A 69 -18.19 7.28 3.78
C ALA A 69 -19.44 7.63 4.62
N PRO A 70 -20.53 8.12 4.00
CA PRO A 70 -21.78 8.38 4.72
C PRO A 70 -22.39 7.09 5.26
N ASN A 71 -23.13 7.16 6.38
CA ASN A 71 -23.73 5.99 7.03
C ASN A 71 -24.80 5.29 6.16
N THR A 72 -25.35 5.97 5.17
CA THR A 72 -26.36 5.43 4.25
C THR A 72 -25.88 5.51 2.80
N GLY A 73 -26.15 4.45 2.03
CA GLY A 73 -25.77 4.37 0.61
C GLY A 73 -24.24 4.24 0.40
N THR A 74 -23.53 3.82 1.40
CA THR A 74 -22.06 3.72 1.46
C THR A 74 -21.44 2.99 0.28
N PRO A 75 -21.88 1.77 -0.11
CA PRO A 75 -21.25 1.07 -1.24
C PRO A 75 -21.36 1.84 -2.55
N ARG A 76 -22.49 2.50 -2.77
CA ARG A 76 -22.69 3.34 -3.97
C ARG A 76 -21.82 4.58 -3.96
N PHE A 77 -21.70 5.23 -2.80
CA PHE A 77 -20.82 6.37 -2.62
C PHE A 77 -19.36 6.01 -2.92
N ILE A 78 -18.83 4.93 -2.35
CA ILE A 78 -17.45 4.51 -2.58
C ILE A 78 -17.23 4.18 -4.07
N LYS A 79 -18.17 3.45 -4.71
CA LYS A 79 -18.11 3.19 -6.15
C LYS A 79 -18.04 4.47 -6.97
N GLN A 80 -18.80 5.51 -6.58
CA GLN A 80 -18.76 6.81 -7.27
C GLN A 80 -17.40 7.48 -7.08
N VAL A 81 -16.85 7.50 -5.87
CA VAL A 81 -15.52 8.05 -5.59
C VAL A 81 -14.44 7.34 -6.43
N LEU A 82 -14.49 6.00 -6.53
CA LEU A 82 -13.56 5.23 -7.35
C LEU A 82 -13.64 5.62 -8.84
N ARG A 83 -14.85 5.82 -9.38
CA ARG A 83 -15.07 6.28 -10.77
C ARG A 83 -14.51 7.68 -10.99
N ASP A 84 -14.82 8.62 -10.10
CA ASP A 84 -14.42 10.03 -10.20
C ASP A 84 -12.90 10.20 -10.10
N LEU A 85 -12.23 9.27 -9.41
CA LEU A 85 -10.79 9.25 -9.20
C LEU A 85 -10.07 8.24 -10.09
N GLN A 86 -10.76 7.50 -10.99
CA GLN A 86 -10.18 6.39 -11.75
C GLN A 86 -8.86 6.75 -12.45
N ARG A 87 -8.76 7.96 -13.02
CA ARG A 87 -7.54 8.45 -13.70
C ARG A 87 -6.41 8.81 -12.74
N GLU A 88 -6.71 8.88 -11.46
CA GLU A 88 -5.76 9.24 -10.40
C GLU A 88 -5.24 8.01 -9.64
N LEU A 89 -5.98 6.90 -9.71
CA LEU A 89 -5.60 5.65 -9.06
C LEU A 89 -4.52 4.95 -9.89
N ASP A 90 -3.51 4.46 -9.21
CA ASP A 90 -2.34 3.81 -9.81
C ASP A 90 -1.88 2.60 -8.96
N SER A 91 -0.82 1.93 -9.39
CA SER A 91 -0.26 0.78 -8.68
C SER A 91 0.32 1.09 -7.29
N HIS A 92 0.45 2.37 -6.94
CA HIS A 92 0.96 2.85 -5.65
C HIS A 92 -0.15 3.41 -4.77
N THR A 93 -1.42 3.17 -5.13
CA THR A 93 -2.58 3.72 -4.42
C THR A 93 -2.92 2.90 -3.19
N ILE A 94 -3.11 3.61 -2.07
CA ILE A 94 -3.69 3.10 -0.83
C ILE A 94 -4.94 3.92 -0.53
N ILE A 95 -6.07 3.25 -0.38
CA ILE A 95 -7.34 3.80 0.05
C ILE A 95 -7.58 3.34 1.47
N MET A 96 -7.79 4.26 2.40
CA MET A 96 -8.00 3.96 3.81
C MET A 96 -9.11 4.80 4.41
N GLY A 97 -9.61 4.38 5.56
CA GLY A 97 -10.55 5.15 6.34
C GLY A 97 -11.80 4.36 6.73
N ASP A 98 -12.78 5.09 7.22
CA ASP A 98 -14.06 4.54 7.62
C ASP A 98 -15.00 4.41 6.42
N PHE A 99 -15.17 3.16 5.99
CA PHE A 99 -16.07 2.82 4.88
C PHE A 99 -17.53 2.69 5.32
N ASN A 100 -17.81 2.72 6.62
CA ASN A 100 -19.15 2.50 7.18
C ASN A 100 -19.86 1.25 6.63
N THR A 101 -19.11 0.28 6.12
CA THR A 101 -19.65 -0.96 5.57
C THR A 101 -18.63 -2.10 5.66
N PRO A 102 -19.06 -3.32 6.01
CA PRO A 102 -18.22 -4.50 5.90
C PRO A 102 -18.01 -4.87 4.42
N LEU A 103 -16.87 -5.41 4.07
CA LEU A 103 -16.58 -5.90 2.72
C LEU A 103 -16.75 -7.41 2.58
N SER A 104 -16.73 -8.15 3.70
CA SER A 104 -16.89 -9.60 3.72
C SER A 104 -17.84 -10.06 4.84
N THR A 105 -18.26 -11.32 4.79
CA THR A 105 -19.05 -11.95 5.86
C THR A 105 -18.30 -12.05 7.18
N LEU A 106 -16.97 -12.15 7.14
CA LEU A 106 -16.11 -12.20 8.31
C LEU A 106 -15.92 -10.83 8.98
N ASP A 107 -16.34 -9.75 8.31
CA ASP A 107 -16.27 -8.39 8.86
C ASP A 107 -17.47 -8.07 9.78
N LYS A 108 -18.33 -9.04 10.05
CA LYS A 108 -19.46 -8.93 11.00
C LYS A 108 -19.48 -10.10 11.98
N SER A 109 -19.72 -9.83 13.25
CA SER A 109 -19.89 -10.86 14.28
C SER A 109 -21.14 -11.71 14.04
N THR A 110 -22.20 -11.15 13.44
CA THR A 110 -23.45 -11.85 13.09
C THR A 110 -23.32 -12.74 11.86
N ARG A 111 -22.20 -12.69 11.13
CA ARG A 111 -21.94 -13.47 9.89
C ARG A 111 -23.07 -13.41 8.85
N GLN A 112 -23.83 -12.33 8.82
CA GLN A 112 -24.85 -12.11 7.81
C GLN A 112 -24.25 -12.07 6.41
N LYS A 113 -24.99 -12.59 5.43
CA LYS A 113 -24.59 -12.51 4.02
C LYS A 113 -24.42 -11.05 3.59
N VAL A 114 -23.41 -10.80 2.76
CA VAL A 114 -23.23 -9.49 2.13
C VAL A 114 -24.36 -9.22 1.16
N ASN A 115 -24.90 -8.01 1.17
CA ASN A 115 -25.96 -7.60 0.26
C ASN A 115 -25.41 -7.34 -1.15
N LYS A 116 -26.33 -7.13 -2.11
CA LYS A 116 -26.00 -6.89 -3.52
C LYS A 116 -25.08 -5.66 -3.70
N ASP A 117 -25.36 -4.57 -2.97
CA ASP A 117 -24.59 -3.32 -3.09
C ASP A 117 -23.10 -3.53 -2.68
N ILE A 118 -22.86 -4.35 -1.63
CA ILE A 118 -21.49 -4.70 -1.20
C ILE A 118 -20.82 -5.62 -2.23
N GLN A 119 -21.54 -6.57 -2.81
CA GLN A 119 -21.00 -7.43 -3.86
C GLN A 119 -20.58 -6.60 -5.09
N GLU A 120 -21.40 -5.62 -5.48
CA GLU A 120 -21.07 -4.70 -6.56
C GLU A 120 -19.88 -3.80 -6.22
N LEU A 121 -19.74 -3.35 -4.96
CA LEU A 121 -18.56 -2.61 -4.51
C LEU A 121 -17.30 -3.47 -4.61
N ASN A 122 -17.37 -4.72 -4.12
CA ASN A 122 -16.23 -5.65 -4.21
C ASN A 122 -15.84 -5.92 -5.67
N SER A 123 -16.83 -6.06 -6.57
CA SER A 123 -16.58 -6.20 -8.01
C SER A 123 -15.88 -4.95 -8.57
N ALA A 124 -16.31 -3.75 -8.17
CA ALA A 124 -15.67 -2.50 -8.60
C ALA A 124 -14.23 -2.36 -8.07
N LEU A 125 -13.96 -2.74 -6.82
CA LEU A 125 -12.61 -2.80 -6.27
C LEU A 125 -11.73 -3.76 -7.07
N HIS A 126 -12.24 -4.95 -7.34
CA HIS A 126 -11.52 -5.96 -8.12
C HIS A 126 -11.21 -5.50 -9.55
N GLN A 127 -12.16 -4.84 -10.22
CA GLN A 127 -11.96 -4.28 -11.56
C GLN A 127 -10.91 -3.16 -11.58
N ALA A 128 -10.77 -2.44 -10.47
CA ALA A 128 -9.74 -1.42 -10.27
C ALA A 128 -8.39 -2.00 -9.79
N ASP A 129 -8.22 -3.32 -9.77
CA ASP A 129 -7.04 -4.04 -9.24
C ASP A 129 -6.74 -3.73 -7.77
N LEU A 130 -7.79 -3.43 -7.00
CA LEU A 130 -7.73 -3.09 -5.58
C LEU A 130 -8.22 -4.27 -4.72
N ILE A 131 -7.56 -4.47 -3.59
CA ILE A 131 -7.87 -5.54 -2.62
C ILE A 131 -7.88 -5.00 -1.19
N ASP A 132 -8.68 -5.58 -0.30
CA ASP A 132 -8.57 -5.36 1.15
C ASP A 132 -7.27 -6.03 1.65
N ILE A 133 -6.27 -5.18 1.96
CA ILE A 133 -4.94 -5.65 2.37
C ILE A 133 -5.01 -6.43 3.67
N TYR A 134 -5.80 -5.93 4.66
CA TYR A 134 -5.94 -6.62 5.93
C TYR A 134 -6.53 -8.02 5.73
N ARG A 135 -7.64 -8.12 5.00
CA ARG A 135 -8.31 -9.40 4.74
C ARG A 135 -7.43 -10.37 3.93
N THR A 136 -6.64 -9.86 3.00
CA THR A 136 -5.72 -10.67 2.20
C THR A 136 -4.59 -11.26 3.06
N LEU A 137 -4.05 -10.50 4.01
CA LEU A 137 -2.99 -10.96 4.91
C LEU A 137 -3.52 -11.80 6.09
N HIS A 138 -4.81 -11.60 6.46
CA HIS A 138 -5.48 -12.30 7.56
C HIS A 138 -6.82 -12.92 7.10
N PRO A 139 -6.79 -13.94 6.22
CA PRO A 139 -8.00 -14.44 5.55
C PRO A 139 -9.04 -15.05 6.48
N LYS A 140 -8.63 -15.50 7.67
CA LYS A 140 -9.51 -16.16 8.66
C LYS A 140 -9.77 -15.31 9.91
N SER A 141 -9.16 -14.13 10.04
CA SER A 141 -9.31 -13.29 11.22
C SER A 141 -10.74 -12.78 11.39
N THR A 142 -11.18 -12.74 12.64
CA THR A 142 -12.47 -12.19 13.10
C THR A 142 -12.26 -10.98 14.01
N GLU A 143 -11.19 -10.22 13.79
CA GLU A 143 -10.96 -8.95 14.48
C GLU A 143 -11.79 -7.85 13.83
N TYR A 144 -12.28 -6.93 14.67
CA TYR A 144 -13.22 -5.88 14.29
C TYR A 144 -12.66 -4.51 14.64
N THR A 145 -13.15 -3.49 13.93
CA THR A 145 -12.72 -2.10 14.15
C THR A 145 -13.77 -1.26 14.88
N PHE A 146 -15.01 -1.73 14.95
CA PHE A 146 -16.12 -0.97 15.52
C PHE A 146 -17.04 -1.87 16.37
N PHE A 147 -17.52 -1.34 17.50
CA PHE A 147 -18.53 -1.94 18.36
C PHE A 147 -19.80 -1.10 18.39
N SER A 148 -20.91 -1.67 17.94
CA SER A 148 -22.22 -1.04 18.04
C SER A 148 -22.87 -1.37 19.38
N ALA A 149 -22.83 -0.45 20.32
CA ALA A 149 -23.44 -0.63 21.66
C ALA A 149 -24.95 -0.89 21.59
N PRO A 150 -25.76 -0.18 20.76
CA PRO A 150 -27.20 -0.43 20.67
C PRO A 150 -27.57 -1.82 20.16
N HIS A 151 -26.72 -2.42 19.32
CA HIS A 151 -26.98 -3.71 18.67
C HIS A 151 -26.12 -4.84 19.25
N HIS A 152 -25.23 -4.55 20.19
CA HIS A 152 -24.28 -5.52 20.77
C HIS A 152 -23.52 -6.34 19.70
N THR A 153 -23.13 -5.68 18.59
CA THR A 153 -22.47 -6.31 17.45
C THR A 153 -21.15 -5.67 17.16
N TYR A 154 -20.20 -6.50 16.73
CA TYR A 154 -18.91 -6.05 16.24
C TYR A 154 -18.88 -6.09 14.72
N SER A 155 -18.18 -5.11 14.11
CA SER A 155 -17.95 -5.07 12.67
C SER A 155 -16.59 -4.45 12.34
N LYS A 156 -16.01 -4.91 11.23
CA LYS A 156 -14.87 -4.23 10.60
C LYS A 156 -15.42 -3.37 9.47
N ILE A 157 -15.48 -2.08 9.70
CA ILE A 157 -15.99 -1.06 8.77
C ILE A 157 -14.91 -0.06 8.34
N ASP A 158 -13.81 -0.05 9.06
CA ASP A 158 -12.59 0.61 8.64
C ASP A 158 -11.77 -0.35 7.77
N HIS A 159 -11.22 0.15 6.67
CA HIS A 159 -10.49 -0.68 5.72
C HIS A 159 -9.22 0.01 5.25
N ILE A 160 -8.23 -0.82 4.87
CA ILE A 160 -7.08 -0.41 4.06
C ILE A 160 -7.13 -1.26 2.78
N VAL A 161 -7.47 -0.59 1.69
CA VAL A 161 -7.56 -1.17 0.36
C VAL A 161 -6.40 -0.63 -0.47
N GLY A 162 -5.72 -1.48 -1.20
CA GLY A 162 -4.59 -1.07 -2.03
C GLY A 162 -4.47 -1.88 -3.31
N SER A 163 -3.66 -1.40 -4.24
CA SER A 163 -3.31 -2.16 -5.44
C SER A 163 -2.64 -3.48 -5.06
N LYS A 164 -2.92 -4.54 -5.81
CA LYS A 164 -2.26 -5.86 -5.66
C LYS A 164 -0.74 -5.76 -5.69
N ALA A 165 -0.19 -4.83 -6.48
CA ALA A 165 1.24 -4.59 -6.56
C ALA A 165 1.88 -4.18 -5.21
N LEU A 166 1.11 -3.55 -4.31
CA LEU A 166 1.57 -3.15 -2.99
C LEU A 166 1.74 -4.33 -2.01
N LEU A 167 1.12 -5.49 -2.25
CA LEU A 167 1.24 -6.65 -1.36
C LEU A 167 2.70 -7.05 -1.11
N SER A 168 3.53 -7.00 -2.13
CA SER A 168 4.96 -7.31 -2.01
C SER A 168 5.73 -6.35 -1.09
N LYS A 169 5.20 -5.14 -0.91
CA LYS A 169 5.74 -4.12 -0.02
C LYS A 169 5.13 -4.17 1.38
N CYS A 170 4.00 -4.84 1.57
CA CYS A 170 3.36 -4.98 2.87
C CYS A 170 4.20 -5.87 3.78
N LYS A 171 4.60 -5.32 4.93
CA LYS A 171 5.37 -6.04 5.94
C LYS A 171 4.46 -6.64 7.00
N ARG A 172 3.53 -5.84 7.49
CA ARG A 172 2.62 -6.20 8.57
C ARG A 172 1.37 -5.33 8.54
N THR A 173 0.25 -5.91 8.91
CA THR A 173 -0.97 -5.15 9.23
C THR A 173 -1.56 -5.68 10.54
N GLU A 174 -2.12 -4.78 11.34
CA GLU A 174 -2.72 -5.10 12.64
C GLU A 174 -3.84 -4.14 12.98
N ILE A 175 -4.83 -4.60 13.75
CA ILE A 175 -5.88 -3.79 14.35
C ILE A 175 -5.42 -3.45 15.77
N ILE A 176 -5.39 -2.15 16.10
CA ILE A 176 -4.96 -1.63 17.40
C ILE A 176 -6.20 -1.10 18.11
N THR A 177 -6.57 -1.73 19.21
CA THR A 177 -7.69 -1.28 20.04
C THR A 177 -7.40 0.09 20.63
N ASN A 178 -8.43 0.91 20.72
CA ASN A 178 -8.36 2.27 21.22
C ASN A 178 -9.37 2.47 22.36
N CYS A 179 -8.92 3.02 23.49
CA CYS A 179 -9.79 3.33 24.63
C CYS A 179 -10.46 4.71 24.54
N LEU A 180 -10.07 5.54 23.57
CA LEU A 180 -10.57 6.91 23.40
C LEU A 180 -11.63 7.04 22.30
N SER A 181 -11.96 5.93 21.61
CA SER A 181 -12.92 5.91 20.50
C SER A 181 -13.64 4.56 20.47
N ASP A 182 -14.83 4.54 19.94
CA ASP A 182 -15.59 3.34 19.60
C ASP A 182 -15.03 2.61 18.36
N HIS A 183 -14.07 3.25 17.65
CA HIS A 183 -13.30 2.63 16.58
C HIS A 183 -11.89 2.24 17.03
N SER A 184 -11.41 1.11 16.52
CA SER A 184 -10.02 0.66 16.58
C SER A 184 -9.26 1.13 15.34
N ALA A 185 -7.98 1.43 15.50
CA ALA A 185 -7.13 1.85 14.38
C ALA A 185 -6.59 0.65 13.61
N ILE A 186 -6.48 0.77 12.28
CA ILE A 186 -5.75 -0.20 11.46
C ILE A 186 -4.38 0.36 11.15
N LYS A 187 -3.34 -0.41 11.43
CA LYS A 187 -1.95 -0.09 11.12
C LYS A 187 -1.47 -0.93 9.95
N LEU A 188 -0.80 -0.28 9.00
CA LEU A 188 -0.11 -0.92 7.88
C LEU A 188 1.36 -0.51 7.89
N GLU A 189 2.26 -1.48 7.89
CA GLU A 189 3.69 -1.27 7.72
C GLU A 189 4.11 -1.62 6.29
N LEU A 190 4.70 -0.64 5.60
CA LEU A 190 5.22 -0.82 4.24
C LEU A 190 6.75 -0.80 4.23
N ARG A 191 7.34 -1.61 3.36
CA ARG A 191 8.76 -1.52 3.01
C ARG A 191 8.94 -0.43 1.97
N ILE A 192 9.55 0.68 2.36
CA ILE A 192 10.03 1.69 1.43
C ILE A 192 11.50 1.37 1.18
N LYS A 193 11.90 1.23 -0.07
CA LYS A 193 13.32 1.01 -0.41
C LYS A 193 14.08 2.23 0.10
N LYS A 194 14.94 2.04 1.10
CA LYS A 194 15.95 3.05 1.38
C LYS A 194 16.81 3.15 0.12
N LEU A 195 16.90 4.34 -0.46
CA LEU A 195 17.98 4.65 -1.37
C LEU A 195 19.27 4.55 -0.53
N THR A 196 19.83 3.36 -0.46
CA THR A 196 21.22 3.23 -0.05
C THR A 196 21.99 3.95 -1.14
N GLN A 197 22.62 5.06 -0.78
CA GLN A 197 23.56 5.83 -1.61
C GLN A 197 24.74 4.98 -2.09
N ASN A 198 24.84 3.75 -1.66
CA ASN A 198 25.81 2.75 -2.07
C ASN A 198 25.11 1.67 -2.92
N ARG A 199 24.65 2.02 -4.11
CA ARG A 199 24.70 1.04 -5.19
C ARG A 199 26.20 0.84 -5.47
N SER A 200 26.82 -0.14 -4.82
CA SER A 200 28.01 -0.71 -5.38
C SER A 200 27.61 -1.18 -6.78
N THR A 201 28.23 -0.61 -7.82
CA THR A 201 28.12 -1.09 -9.19
C THR A 201 28.73 -2.49 -9.34
N THR A 202 29.04 -3.14 -8.25
CA THR A 202 29.63 -4.46 -8.20
C THR A 202 28.53 -5.48 -8.46
N TRP A 203 28.58 -6.08 -9.62
CA TRP A 203 27.79 -7.26 -9.95
C TRP A 203 28.07 -8.34 -8.90
N LYS A 204 27.04 -8.94 -8.34
CA LYS A 204 27.16 -10.07 -7.39
C LYS A 204 26.37 -11.25 -7.96
N LEU A 205 27.08 -12.31 -8.24
CA LEU A 205 26.48 -13.58 -8.58
C LEU A 205 25.56 -14.05 -7.43
N ASN A 206 24.34 -14.48 -7.78
CA ASN A 206 23.49 -15.13 -6.80
C ASN A 206 24.01 -16.55 -6.53
N ASN A 207 24.70 -16.73 -5.42
CA ASN A 207 25.32 -18.01 -5.05
C ASN A 207 24.32 -19.18 -4.98
N LEU A 208 23.02 -18.91 -4.79
CA LEU A 208 21.99 -19.96 -4.80
C LEU A 208 21.81 -20.60 -6.18
N LEU A 209 22.09 -19.86 -7.26
CA LEU A 209 22.05 -20.40 -8.63
C LEU A 209 23.15 -21.41 -8.88
N LEU A 210 24.27 -21.32 -8.17
CA LEU A 210 25.37 -22.31 -8.29
C LEU A 210 25.02 -23.67 -7.69
N ASN A 211 23.98 -23.78 -6.88
CA ASN A 211 23.47 -25.03 -6.35
C ASN A 211 22.58 -25.79 -7.34
N ASP A 212 22.13 -25.12 -8.42
CA ASP A 212 21.41 -25.76 -9.50
C ASP A 212 22.41 -26.45 -10.45
N TYR A 213 22.25 -27.75 -10.61
CA TYR A 213 23.16 -28.59 -11.43
C TYR A 213 23.24 -28.10 -12.89
N TRP A 214 22.10 -27.71 -13.48
CA TRP A 214 22.03 -27.28 -14.87
C TRP A 214 22.68 -25.92 -15.06
N VAL A 215 22.35 -24.94 -14.22
CA VAL A 215 22.95 -23.59 -14.26
C VAL A 215 24.45 -23.66 -14.04
N HIS A 216 24.91 -24.49 -13.09
CA HIS A 216 26.32 -24.67 -12.81
C HIS A 216 27.10 -25.24 -14.01
N ASN A 217 26.53 -26.25 -14.69
CA ASN A 217 27.18 -26.85 -15.88
C ASN A 217 27.16 -25.91 -17.09
N GLU A 218 26.06 -25.19 -17.30
CA GLU A 218 25.95 -24.18 -18.35
C GLU A 218 26.98 -23.08 -18.15
N MET A 219 27.09 -22.51 -16.93
CA MET A 219 28.11 -21.52 -16.62
C MET A 219 29.54 -22.05 -16.84
N LYS A 220 29.83 -23.29 -16.45
CA LYS A 220 31.15 -23.87 -16.69
C LYS A 220 31.45 -24.00 -18.18
N ALA A 221 30.47 -24.40 -18.99
CA ALA A 221 30.62 -24.54 -20.43
C ALA A 221 30.89 -23.18 -21.09
N GLU A 222 30.14 -22.16 -20.72
CA GLU A 222 30.31 -20.78 -21.22
C GLU A 222 31.67 -20.19 -20.82
N ILE A 223 32.09 -20.35 -19.57
CA ILE A 223 33.42 -19.92 -19.11
C ILE A 223 34.52 -20.63 -19.94
N LYS A 224 34.42 -21.93 -20.08
CA LYS A 224 35.38 -22.71 -20.83
C LYS A 224 35.47 -22.25 -22.28
N MET A 225 34.32 -22.13 -22.96
CA MET A 225 34.24 -21.66 -24.33
C MET A 225 34.84 -20.26 -24.50
N PHE A 226 34.55 -19.33 -23.60
CA PHE A 226 35.08 -17.96 -23.60
C PHE A 226 36.62 -17.98 -23.52
N PHE A 227 37.22 -18.77 -22.61
CA PHE A 227 38.66 -18.86 -22.47
C PHE A 227 39.31 -19.50 -23.67
N GLU A 228 38.77 -20.60 -24.17
CA GLU A 228 39.29 -21.27 -25.38
C GLU A 228 39.26 -20.40 -26.63
N THR A 229 38.25 -19.50 -26.73
CA THR A 229 38.11 -18.62 -27.91
C THR A 229 38.99 -17.37 -27.79
N ASN A 230 39.26 -16.87 -26.59
CA ASN A 230 39.95 -15.61 -26.38
C ASN A 230 41.38 -15.76 -25.83
N GLU A 231 41.85 -16.96 -25.59
CA GLU A 231 43.22 -17.24 -25.13
C GLU A 231 44.21 -16.99 -26.25
N ASN A 232 45.04 -15.94 -26.09
CA ASN A 232 46.13 -15.58 -26.99
C ASN A 232 47.45 -15.57 -26.22
N LYS A 233 48.59 -15.76 -26.90
CA LYS A 233 49.93 -15.80 -26.31
C LYS A 233 50.34 -14.55 -25.55
N ASP A 234 49.66 -13.42 -25.84
CA ASP A 234 49.98 -12.12 -25.27
C ASP A 234 48.98 -11.67 -24.18
N THR A 235 47.95 -12.46 -23.86
CA THR A 235 46.88 -12.11 -22.92
C THR A 235 47.08 -12.87 -21.59
N THR A 236 47.13 -12.14 -20.46
CA THR A 236 47.19 -12.77 -19.13
C THR A 236 45.83 -13.33 -18.71
N TYR A 237 45.82 -14.41 -17.93
CA TYR A 237 44.57 -14.98 -17.38
C TYR A 237 43.75 -13.95 -16.59
N GLN A 238 44.43 -12.99 -15.94
CA GLN A 238 43.73 -11.92 -15.21
C GLN A 238 42.94 -11.03 -16.16
N ASN A 239 43.54 -10.63 -17.29
CA ASN A 239 42.87 -9.80 -18.29
C ASN A 239 41.71 -10.54 -18.97
N LEU A 240 41.87 -11.84 -19.25
CA LEU A 240 40.80 -12.70 -19.80
C LEU A 240 39.63 -12.78 -18.80
N TRP A 241 39.92 -12.95 -17.51
CA TRP A 241 38.90 -13.02 -16.46
C TRP A 241 38.16 -11.70 -16.27
N ASP A 242 38.86 -10.56 -16.32
CA ASP A 242 38.26 -9.24 -16.22
C ASP A 242 37.39 -8.91 -17.45
N THR A 243 37.82 -9.35 -18.63
CA THR A 243 37.03 -9.23 -19.87
C THR A 243 35.78 -10.09 -19.82
N PHE A 244 35.89 -11.35 -19.36
CA PHE A 244 34.75 -12.23 -19.17
C PHE A 244 33.69 -11.61 -18.24
N LYS A 245 34.09 -11.04 -17.10
CA LYS A 245 33.18 -10.35 -16.16
C LYS A 245 32.50 -9.11 -16.77
N ALA A 246 33.09 -8.49 -17.76
CA ALA A 246 32.52 -7.33 -18.45
C ALA A 246 31.49 -7.72 -19.54
N VAL A 247 31.58 -8.95 -20.06
CA VAL A 247 30.71 -9.48 -21.12
C VAL A 247 29.50 -10.20 -20.54
N CYS A 248 29.65 -10.86 -19.37
CA CYS A 248 28.59 -11.54 -18.64
C CYS A 248 27.89 -10.63 -17.62
#